data_17f34896cd462cc8f08a365899ff85b2
#
_entry.id   17f34896cd462cc8f08a365899ff85b2
#
_cell.length_a   1.000
_cell.length_b   1.000
_cell.length_c   1.000
_cell.angle_alpha   90.00
_cell.angle_beta   90.00
_cell.angle_gamma   90.00
#
_symmetry.space_group_name_H-M   'P 1'
#
loop_
_entity.id
_entity.type
_entity.pdbx_description
1 polymer ?
#
loop_
_entity_poly.entity_id
_entity_poly.type
_entity_poly.pdbx_seq_one_letter_code
_entity_poly.pdbx_strand_id
1 'polypeptide(L)'
;PKKDVNIDTSVAFSAMSSAFIGGTGDFVALFEPNALELEKEGYGYVVASLGELGGVVPYTAFFARDSYLNENNELIENFDKAIQKGIDFVHNSSDKKVAEAIIDQFPDTSTDDLTKIVERYRSIDAWPDNTEFTEEEFDHLQDIMINAKELDSKVPFSDLMYEK
;
A
#
# COMPACT_ATOMS: atom_id res chain seq x y z
N PRO A 1 2.96 4.46 -24.76
CA PRO A 1 2.37 4.10 -23.46
C PRO A 1 1.13 4.93 -23.13
N LYS A 2 1.23 6.17 -22.59
CA LYS A 2 0.04 7.01 -22.30
C LYS A 2 -0.82 7.36 -23.52
N LYS A 3 -0.34 7.13 -24.75
CA LYS A 3 -1.09 7.41 -25.99
C LYS A 3 -1.97 6.23 -26.42
N ASP A 4 -1.74 5.06 -25.83
CA ASP A 4 -2.38 3.82 -26.27
C ASP A 4 -3.53 3.42 -25.32
N VAL A 5 -3.69 4.13 -24.21
CA VAL A 5 -4.76 3.91 -23.20
C VAL A 5 -5.42 5.23 -22.82
N ASN A 6 -6.71 5.18 -22.58
CA ASN A 6 -7.47 6.28 -21.99
C ASN A 6 -7.51 6.06 -20.46
N ILE A 7 -6.89 6.97 -19.71
CA ILE A 7 -6.86 6.90 -18.24
C ILE A 7 -7.92 7.88 -17.70
N ASP A 8 -8.96 7.33 -17.07
CA ASP A 8 -9.99 8.10 -16.40
C ASP A 8 -9.69 8.17 -14.90
N THR A 9 -9.39 9.35 -14.41
CA THR A 9 -9.15 9.63 -12.98
C THR A 9 -10.34 10.37 -12.33
N SER A 10 -11.46 10.50 -13.00
CA SER A 10 -12.63 11.21 -12.49
C SER A 10 -13.49 10.40 -11.51
N VAL A 11 -13.35 9.07 -11.54
CA VAL A 11 -14.09 8.18 -10.65
C VAL A 11 -13.46 8.20 -9.25
N ALA A 12 -14.24 8.53 -8.24
CA ALA A 12 -13.79 8.50 -6.85
C ALA A 12 -13.36 7.08 -6.45
N PHE A 13 -12.28 6.96 -5.67
CA PHE A 13 -11.71 5.68 -5.25
C PHE A 13 -12.75 4.71 -4.69
N SER A 14 -13.63 5.19 -3.80
CA SER A 14 -14.71 4.39 -3.19
C SER A 14 -15.78 3.89 -4.18
N ALA A 15 -15.83 4.45 -5.39
CA ALA A 15 -16.80 4.08 -6.43
C ALA A 15 -16.18 3.22 -7.55
N MET A 16 -14.87 3.00 -7.54
CA MET A 16 -14.17 2.36 -8.66
C MET A 16 -14.64 0.92 -8.92
N SER A 17 -14.81 0.10 -7.87
CA SER A 17 -15.32 -1.27 -8.00
C SER A 17 -16.72 -1.28 -8.62
N SER A 18 -17.64 -0.44 -8.11
CA SER A 18 -19.01 -0.35 -8.62
C SER A 18 -19.07 0.16 -10.06
N ALA A 19 -18.22 1.12 -10.42
CA ALA A 19 -18.14 1.63 -11.78
C ALA A 19 -17.68 0.54 -12.76
N PHE A 20 -16.66 -0.24 -12.38
CA PHE A 20 -16.17 -1.35 -13.18
C PHE A 20 -17.22 -2.46 -13.34
N ILE A 21 -17.90 -2.85 -12.27
CA ILE A 21 -19.07 -3.78 -12.32
C ILE A 21 -20.14 -3.25 -13.28
N GLY A 22 -20.39 -1.94 -13.28
CA GLY A 22 -21.32 -1.25 -14.17
C GLY A 22 -20.84 -1.14 -15.63
N GLY A 23 -19.66 -1.65 -15.98
CA GLY A 23 -19.10 -1.64 -17.33
C GLY A 23 -18.31 -0.39 -17.69
N THR A 24 -17.84 0.37 -16.71
CA THR A 24 -16.97 1.53 -16.94
C THR A 24 -15.51 1.08 -17.02
N GLY A 25 -14.90 1.24 -18.19
CA GLY A 25 -13.51 0.89 -18.47
C GLY A 25 -13.28 -0.61 -18.69
N ASP A 26 -12.19 -0.92 -19.37
CA ASP A 26 -11.74 -2.29 -19.63
C ASP A 26 -10.83 -2.83 -18.50
N PHE A 27 -10.20 -1.92 -17.76
CA PHE A 27 -9.33 -2.20 -16.62
C PHE A 27 -9.64 -1.24 -15.48
N VAL A 28 -9.40 -1.69 -14.26
CA VAL A 28 -9.51 -0.89 -13.04
C VAL A 28 -8.32 -1.17 -12.12
N ALA A 29 -7.81 -0.15 -11.45
CA ALA A 29 -6.81 -0.30 -10.40
C ALA A 29 -7.52 -0.37 -9.04
N LEU A 30 -7.31 -1.45 -8.29
CA LEU A 30 -7.93 -1.67 -6.99
C LEU A 30 -6.92 -2.20 -5.99
N PHE A 31 -7.21 -1.96 -4.71
CA PHE A 31 -6.55 -2.66 -3.61
C PHE A 31 -7.34 -3.90 -3.20
N GLU A 32 -6.67 -4.77 -2.45
CA GLU A 32 -7.36 -5.84 -1.73
C GLU A 32 -8.12 -5.26 -0.50
N PRO A 33 -9.29 -5.79 -0.12
CA PRO A 33 -9.91 -7.04 -0.61
C PRO A 33 -10.72 -6.89 -1.91
N ASN A 34 -10.96 -5.68 -2.40
CA ASN A 34 -11.89 -5.41 -3.50
C ASN A 34 -11.51 -6.14 -4.80
N ALA A 35 -10.20 -6.27 -5.09
CA ALA A 35 -9.75 -7.00 -6.27
C ALA A 35 -10.13 -8.50 -6.20
N LEU A 36 -9.92 -9.14 -5.05
CA LEU A 36 -10.32 -10.53 -4.83
C LEU A 36 -11.84 -10.73 -4.89
N GLU A 37 -12.62 -9.78 -4.35
CA GLU A 37 -14.10 -9.83 -4.39
C GLU A 37 -14.61 -9.81 -5.83
N LEU A 38 -14.14 -8.89 -6.67
CA LEU A 38 -14.50 -8.82 -8.08
C LEU A 38 -14.15 -10.11 -8.84
N GLU A 39 -13.00 -10.69 -8.53
CA GLU A 39 -12.56 -11.95 -9.14
C GLU A 39 -13.46 -13.12 -8.71
N LYS A 40 -13.83 -13.22 -7.44
CA LYS A 40 -14.73 -14.25 -6.92
C LYS A 40 -16.16 -14.14 -7.48
N GLU A 41 -16.63 -12.92 -7.68
CA GLU A 41 -17.96 -12.66 -8.25
C GLU A 41 -17.98 -12.78 -9.78
N GLY A 42 -16.84 -12.98 -10.42
CA GLY A 42 -16.68 -13.20 -11.85
C GLY A 42 -16.79 -11.94 -12.71
N TYR A 43 -16.62 -10.76 -12.11
CA TYR A 43 -16.60 -9.49 -12.82
C TYR A 43 -15.28 -9.20 -13.54
N GLY A 44 -14.19 -9.85 -13.13
CA GLY A 44 -12.89 -9.64 -13.73
C GLY A 44 -11.82 -10.58 -13.19
N TYR A 45 -10.57 -10.34 -13.57
CA TYR A 45 -9.40 -11.11 -13.15
C TYR A 45 -8.27 -10.16 -12.80
N VAL A 46 -7.47 -10.49 -11.80
CA VAL A 46 -6.23 -9.78 -11.52
C VAL A 46 -5.21 -10.13 -12.61
N VAL A 47 -4.82 -9.15 -13.41
CA VAL A 47 -3.95 -9.35 -14.59
C VAL A 47 -2.53 -8.84 -14.37
N ALA A 48 -2.32 -7.91 -13.42
CA ALA A 48 -1.02 -7.37 -13.08
C ALA A 48 -1.02 -6.75 -11.68
N SER A 49 0.13 -6.73 -11.04
CA SER A 49 0.38 -5.96 -9.82
C SER A 49 1.07 -4.64 -10.17
N LEU A 50 0.45 -3.53 -9.79
CA LEU A 50 1.09 -2.21 -9.94
C LEU A 50 2.28 -2.06 -9.00
N GLY A 51 2.26 -2.69 -7.83
CA GLY A 51 3.38 -2.71 -6.89
C GLY A 51 4.61 -3.42 -7.47
N GLU A 52 4.41 -4.59 -8.10
CA GLU A 52 5.49 -5.33 -8.76
C GLU A 52 6.09 -4.55 -9.95
N LEU A 53 5.24 -3.90 -10.74
CA LEU A 53 5.66 -3.16 -11.93
C LEU A 53 6.24 -1.77 -11.62
N GLY A 54 5.81 -1.16 -10.52
CA GLY A 54 6.17 0.21 -10.15
C GLY A 54 7.52 0.36 -9.46
N GLY A 55 8.09 -0.73 -8.97
CA GLY A 55 9.29 -0.71 -8.14
C GLY A 55 9.00 -0.34 -6.68
N VAL A 56 10.04 -0.32 -5.86
CA VAL A 56 9.92 -0.05 -4.42
C VAL A 56 9.70 1.45 -4.19
N VAL A 57 8.63 1.76 -3.47
CA VAL A 57 8.29 3.12 -3.05
C VAL A 57 7.67 3.08 -1.65
N PRO A 58 7.88 4.09 -0.78
CA PRO A 58 7.15 4.22 0.45
C PRO A 58 5.68 4.54 0.13
N TYR A 59 4.76 3.64 0.50
CA TYR A 59 3.34 3.83 0.21
C TYR A 59 2.60 4.47 1.38
N THR A 60 2.79 3.94 2.59
CA THR A 60 2.21 4.51 3.80
C THR A 60 3.32 4.89 4.77
N ALA A 61 3.18 6.06 5.39
CA ALA A 61 4.10 6.54 6.40
C ALA A 61 3.34 7.10 7.59
N PHE A 62 3.89 6.92 8.79
CA PHE A 62 3.42 7.62 9.97
C PHE A 62 4.12 8.98 10.06
N PHE A 63 3.40 10.02 10.44
CA PHE A 63 3.95 11.35 10.60
C PHE A 63 3.40 12.03 11.85
N ALA A 64 4.21 12.89 12.43
CA ALA A 64 3.83 13.70 13.60
C ALA A 64 4.48 15.09 13.50
N ARG A 65 4.02 16.01 14.33
CA ARG A 65 4.64 17.34 14.40
C ARG A 65 5.99 17.25 15.11
N ASP A 66 6.96 18.05 14.69
CA ASP A 66 8.30 18.09 15.31
C ASP A 66 8.25 18.34 16.82
N SER A 67 7.37 19.25 17.27
CA SER A 67 7.17 19.49 18.70
C SER A 67 6.75 18.23 19.44
N TYR A 68 5.86 17.42 18.86
CA TYR A 68 5.40 16.19 19.48
C TYR A 68 6.51 15.12 19.49
N LEU A 69 7.26 14.99 18.40
CA LEU A 69 8.39 14.07 18.31
C LEU A 69 9.44 14.40 19.37
N ASN A 70 9.82 15.68 19.49
CA ASN A 70 10.82 16.12 20.45
C ASN A 70 10.40 15.97 21.93
N GLU A 71 9.11 16.07 22.22
CA GLU A 71 8.58 15.93 23.59
C GLU A 71 8.28 14.49 23.99
N ASN A 72 8.22 13.55 23.02
CA ASN A 72 7.74 12.19 23.26
C ASN A 72 8.68 11.10 22.71
N ASN A 73 9.98 11.31 22.72
CA ASN A 73 10.97 10.40 22.11
C ASN A 73 10.79 8.93 22.53
N GLU A 74 10.63 8.65 23.82
CA GLU A 74 10.44 7.28 24.32
C GLU A 74 9.17 6.62 23.74
N LEU A 75 8.09 7.40 23.60
CA LEU A 75 6.83 6.91 23.01
C LEU A 75 7.03 6.58 21.52
N ILE A 76 7.73 7.44 20.80
CA ILE A 76 8.03 7.24 19.36
C ILE A 76 8.90 6.01 19.15
N GLU A 77 9.96 5.83 19.96
CA GLU A 77 10.78 4.63 19.91
C GLU A 77 9.97 3.35 20.21
N ASN A 78 9.07 3.41 21.19
CA ASN A 78 8.24 2.26 21.54
C ASN A 78 7.21 1.96 20.45
N PHE A 79 6.66 2.99 19.79
CA PHE A 79 5.78 2.84 18.64
C PHE A 79 6.52 2.17 17.48
N ASP A 80 7.69 2.66 17.13
CA ASP A 80 8.55 2.09 16.08
C ASP A 80 8.87 0.60 16.34
N LYS A 81 9.29 0.28 17.58
CA LYS A 81 9.52 -1.11 18.00
C LYS A 81 8.25 -1.98 17.90
N ALA A 82 7.07 -1.41 18.12
CA ALA A 82 5.81 -2.15 17.99
C ALA A 82 5.50 -2.43 16.52
N ILE A 83 5.71 -1.48 15.61
CA ILE A 83 5.57 -1.67 14.16
C ILE A 83 6.57 -2.73 13.68
N GLN A 84 7.86 -2.64 14.09
CA GLN A 84 8.87 -3.64 13.72
C GLN A 84 8.46 -5.05 14.15
N LYS A 85 7.91 -5.23 15.35
CA LYS A 85 7.38 -6.54 15.78
C LYS A 85 6.25 -7.04 14.89
N GLY A 86 5.42 -6.14 14.36
CA GLY A 86 4.38 -6.47 13.40
C GLY A 86 4.97 -6.96 12.07
N ILE A 87 5.98 -6.26 11.56
CA ILE A 87 6.73 -6.65 10.36
C ILE A 87 7.37 -8.02 10.56
N ASP A 88 8.11 -8.21 11.65
CA ASP A 88 8.75 -9.49 12.01
C ASP A 88 7.72 -10.63 12.09
N PHE A 89 6.54 -10.35 12.66
CA PHE A 89 5.45 -11.34 12.73
C PHE A 89 4.96 -11.74 11.35
N VAL A 90 4.77 -10.77 10.43
CA VAL A 90 4.37 -11.05 9.05
C VAL A 90 5.42 -11.92 8.36
N HIS A 91 6.70 -11.57 8.45
CA HIS A 91 7.77 -12.33 7.79
C HIS A 91 7.97 -13.75 8.37
N ASN A 92 7.80 -13.93 9.67
CA ASN A 92 8.05 -15.20 10.36
C ASN A 92 6.81 -16.08 10.55
N SER A 93 5.63 -15.67 10.06
CA SER A 93 4.39 -16.42 10.19
C SER A 93 3.88 -16.93 8.85
N SER A 94 3.06 -17.99 8.88
CA SER A 94 2.33 -18.43 7.69
C SER A 94 1.24 -17.43 7.33
N ASP A 95 0.84 -17.39 6.05
CA ASP A 95 -0.19 -16.49 5.54
C ASP A 95 -1.49 -16.62 6.33
N LYS A 96 -1.89 -17.85 6.64
CA LYS A 96 -3.07 -18.12 7.46
C LYS A 96 -2.94 -17.52 8.87
N LYS A 97 -1.76 -17.62 9.48
CA LYS A 97 -1.54 -17.09 10.83
C LYS A 97 -1.55 -15.56 10.85
N VAL A 98 -1.06 -14.93 9.78
CA VAL A 98 -1.17 -13.48 9.60
C VAL A 98 -2.64 -13.09 9.41
N ALA A 99 -3.38 -13.78 8.54
CA ALA A 99 -4.79 -13.55 8.31
C ALA A 99 -5.61 -13.68 9.60
N GLU A 100 -5.39 -14.73 10.39
CA GLU A 100 -6.05 -14.93 11.70
C GLU A 100 -5.76 -13.81 12.69
N ALA A 101 -4.57 -13.22 12.65
CA ALA A 101 -4.19 -12.13 13.57
C ALA A 101 -4.85 -10.79 13.24
N ILE A 102 -5.23 -10.56 11.99
CA ILE A 102 -5.80 -9.30 11.52
C ILE A 102 -7.28 -9.37 11.15
N ILE A 103 -7.91 -10.55 11.25
CA ILE A 103 -9.28 -10.79 10.78
C ILE A 103 -10.31 -9.83 11.39
N ASP A 104 -10.13 -9.42 12.62
CA ASP A 104 -11.04 -8.50 13.31
C ASP A 104 -11.09 -7.10 12.67
N GLN A 105 -10.09 -6.75 11.85
CA GLN A 105 -10.03 -5.51 11.08
C GLN A 105 -10.75 -5.61 9.72
N PHE A 106 -11.15 -6.83 9.32
CA PHE A 106 -11.79 -7.14 8.05
C PHE A 106 -13.08 -7.93 8.25
N PRO A 107 -14.12 -7.34 8.88
CA PRO A 107 -15.32 -8.05 9.30
C PRO A 107 -16.12 -8.68 8.14
N ASP A 108 -15.97 -8.14 6.93
CA ASP A 108 -16.67 -8.60 5.74
C ASP A 108 -15.85 -9.61 4.90
N THR A 109 -14.63 -9.95 5.33
CA THR A 109 -13.72 -10.84 4.60
C THR A 109 -13.53 -12.15 5.36
N SER A 110 -13.63 -13.29 4.69
CA SER A 110 -13.37 -14.59 5.32
C SER A 110 -11.86 -14.78 5.61
N THR A 111 -11.53 -15.60 6.62
CA THR A 111 -10.13 -15.93 6.90
C THR A 111 -9.44 -16.59 5.70
N ASP A 112 -10.15 -17.39 4.92
CA ASP A 112 -9.58 -18.03 3.73
C ASP A 112 -9.29 -17.00 2.63
N ASP A 113 -10.14 -16.00 2.44
CA ASP A 113 -9.89 -14.92 1.48
C ASP A 113 -8.76 -14.00 1.95
N LEU A 114 -8.74 -13.66 3.24
CA LEU A 114 -7.67 -12.87 3.81
C LEU A 114 -6.32 -13.60 3.73
N THR A 115 -6.31 -14.93 3.86
CA THR A 115 -5.12 -15.74 3.63
C THR A 115 -4.59 -15.61 2.20
N LYS A 116 -5.47 -15.63 1.18
CA LYS A 116 -5.08 -15.42 -0.22
C LYS A 116 -4.54 -14.01 -0.47
N ILE A 117 -5.15 -13.02 0.19
CA ILE A 117 -4.68 -11.62 0.11
C ILE A 117 -3.25 -11.50 0.70
N VAL A 118 -3.02 -12.10 1.86
CA VAL A 118 -1.69 -12.14 2.47
C VAL A 118 -0.67 -12.82 1.55
N GLU A 119 -1.03 -13.97 0.95
CA GLU A 119 -0.21 -14.68 -0.03
C GLU A 119 0.14 -13.80 -1.25
N ARG A 120 -0.84 -13.07 -1.80
CA ARG A 120 -0.62 -12.14 -2.92
C ARG A 120 0.36 -11.04 -2.57
N TYR A 121 0.17 -10.35 -1.45
CA TYR A 121 1.07 -9.30 -1.02
C TYR A 121 2.48 -9.82 -0.70
N ARG A 122 2.59 -11.02 -0.15
CA ARG A 122 3.89 -11.67 0.08
C ARG A 122 4.59 -12.00 -1.24
N SER A 123 3.86 -12.46 -2.24
CA SER A 123 4.43 -12.85 -3.54
C SER A 123 5.04 -11.69 -4.31
N ILE A 124 4.66 -10.45 -4.00
CA ILE A 124 5.19 -9.21 -4.61
C ILE A 124 6.08 -8.42 -3.65
N ASP A 125 6.48 -9.01 -2.54
CA ASP A 125 7.35 -8.40 -1.52
C ASP A 125 6.82 -7.04 -1.01
N ALA A 126 5.49 -7.00 -0.74
CA ALA A 126 4.81 -5.75 -0.39
C ALA A 126 5.10 -5.26 1.03
N TRP A 127 5.61 -6.12 1.92
CA TRP A 127 5.98 -5.73 3.28
C TRP A 127 7.47 -5.46 3.39
N PRO A 128 7.88 -4.30 3.93
CA PRO A 128 9.29 -3.98 4.12
C PRO A 128 9.92 -4.87 5.21
N ASP A 129 11.24 -4.96 5.22
CA ASP A 129 12.00 -5.68 6.25
C ASP A 129 12.07 -4.91 7.58
N ASN A 130 11.92 -3.59 7.52
CA ASN A 130 12.03 -2.69 8.68
C ASN A 130 11.17 -1.43 8.50
N THR A 131 11.16 -0.57 9.52
CA THR A 131 10.37 0.67 9.56
C THR A 131 11.01 1.84 8.83
N GLU A 132 12.17 1.67 8.26
CA GLU A 132 12.90 2.72 7.55
C GLU A 132 12.63 2.64 6.04
N PHE A 133 12.68 3.76 5.37
CA PHE A 133 12.78 3.83 3.92
C PHE A 133 13.89 4.79 3.51
N THR A 134 14.46 4.53 2.35
CA THR A 134 15.68 5.22 1.89
C THR A 134 15.35 6.49 1.11
N GLU A 135 16.35 7.36 0.99
CA GLU A 135 16.27 8.54 0.11
C GLU A 135 16.01 8.12 -1.35
N GLU A 136 16.57 6.99 -1.80
CA GLU A 136 16.37 6.47 -3.15
C GLU A 136 14.90 6.09 -3.39
N GLU A 137 14.26 5.39 -2.45
CA GLU A 137 12.84 5.03 -2.54
C GLU A 137 11.94 6.26 -2.49
N PHE A 138 12.27 7.23 -1.65
CA PHE A 138 11.56 8.50 -1.57
C PHE A 138 11.69 9.31 -2.86
N ASP A 139 12.87 9.37 -3.42
CA ASP A 139 13.14 10.04 -4.70
C ASP A 139 12.39 9.38 -5.85
N HIS A 140 12.33 8.04 -5.87
CA HIS A 140 11.56 7.29 -6.85
C HIS A 140 10.05 7.62 -6.77
N LEU A 141 9.47 7.69 -5.56
CA LEU A 141 8.10 8.13 -5.36
C LEU A 141 7.86 9.54 -5.93
N GLN A 142 8.77 10.48 -5.63
CA GLN A 142 8.67 11.85 -6.14
C GLN A 142 8.75 11.92 -7.67
N ASP A 143 9.59 11.11 -8.29
CA ASP A 143 9.68 11.01 -9.75
C ASP A 143 8.36 10.51 -10.37
N ILE A 144 7.70 9.54 -9.74
CA ILE A 144 6.36 9.08 -10.15
C ILE A 144 5.34 10.21 -10.04
N MET A 145 5.33 10.95 -8.93
CA MET A 145 4.40 12.05 -8.69
C MET A 145 4.63 13.23 -9.66
N ILE A 146 5.89 13.57 -9.96
CA ILE A 146 6.23 14.60 -10.95
C ILE A 146 5.77 14.18 -12.35
N ASN A 147 6.00 12.93 -12.73
CA ASN A 147 5.55 12.39 -14.00
C ASN A 147 4.01 12.35 -14.13
N ALA A 148 3.32 12.18 -13.01
CA ALA A 148 1.86 12.25 -12.92
C ALA A 148 1.34 13.70 -12.87
N LYS A 149 2.20 14.70 -12.67
CA LYS A 149 1.89 16.12 -12.45
C LYS A 149 1.15 16.40 -11.13
N GLU A 150 1.40 15.56 -10.13
CA GLU A 150 0.89 15.69 -8.75
C GLU A 150 1.91 16.38 -7.83
N LEU A 151 3.16 16.57 -8.31
CA LEU A 151 4.23 17.27 -7.62
C LEU A 151 5.00 18.13 -8.63
N ASP A 152 5.25 19.39 -8.30
CA ASP A 152 5.97 20.32 -9.20
C ASP A 152 7.48 20.14 -9.16
N SER A 153 8.03 19.84 -7.98
CA SER A 153 9.48 19.66 -7.76
C SER A 153 9.75 18.78 -6.56
N LYS A 154 10.91 18.11 -6.55
CA LYS A 154 11.33 17.28 -5.40
C LYS A 154 11.52 18.13 -4.15
N VAL A 155 11.20 17.52 -3.02
CA VAL A 155 11.48 17.99 -1.66
C VAL A 155 12.70 17.22 -1.15
N PRO A 156 13.65 17.85 -0.47
CA PRO A 156 14.79 17.16 0.14
C PRO A 156 14.32 16.10 1.15
N PHE A 157 14.94 14.94 1.13
CA PHE A 157 14.63 13.84 2.06
C PHE A 157 14.73 14.28 3.53
N SER A 158 15.77 15.05 3.86
CA SER A 158 16.02 15.59 5.20
C SER A 158 14.94 16.51 5.72
N ASP A 159 14.11 17.10 4.86
CA ASP A 159 13.07 18.05 5.27
C ASP A 159 11.83 17.34 5.84
N LEU A 160 11.68 16.04 5.56
CA LEU A 160 10.52 15.25 5.94
C LEU A 160 10.85 14.07 6.87
N MET A 161 12.11 13.67 6.94
CA MET A 161 12.51 12.51 7.74
C MET A 161 12.84 12.91 9.18
N TYR A 162 12.28 12.15 10.11
CA TYR A 162 12.65 12.24 11.50
C TYR A 162 13.95 11.48 11.74
N GLU A 163 15.03 12.19 12.02
CA GLU A 163 16.30 11.60 12.45
C GLU A 163 16.19 11.24 13.93
N LYS A 164 16.41 9.94 14.25
CA LYS A 164 16.40 9.38 15.61
C LYS A 164 17.70 9.68 16.35
#